data_352ba48c23c395e1f02d556d6fc32275
#
_entry.id   352ba48c23c395e1f02d556d6fc32275
#
_cell.length_a   1.000
_cell.length_b   1.000
_cell.length_c   1.000
_cell.angle_alpha   90.00
_cell.angle_beta   90.00
_cell.angle_gamma   90.00
#
_symmetry.space_group_name_H-M   'P 1'
#
loop_
_entity.id
_entity.type
_entity.pdbx_description
1 polymer ?
#
loop_
_entity_poly.entity_id
_entity_poly.type
_entity_poly.pdbx_seq_one_letter_code
_entity_poly.pdbx_strand_id
1 'polypeptide(L)'
;MQRCFVLHLCKELAPGNVSFPQFFLLAFLDHKEVLTMSAIAQKMGHTTAAASGLVARLENLDYVMRSSAREDRRKVMVCITPKGSALVRRIREEMVGNLMKILEHLTPDEQKAWLHIYSKIYDYCQSK
;
A
#
# COMPACT_ATOMS: atom_id res chain seq x y z
N MET A 1 -13.97 21.46 -0.09
CA MET A 1 -14.35 20.33 0.77
C MET A 1 -13.64 19.02 0.42
N GLN A 2 -13.58 18.58 -0.83
CA GLN A 2 -12.92 17.34 -1.24
C GLN A 2 -11.40 17.28 -0.95
N ARG A 3 -10.67 18.37 -1.17
CA ARG A 3 -9.23 18.45 -0.88
C ARG A 3 -8.90 18.26 0.61
N CYS A 4 -9.77 18.73 1.49
CA CYS A 4 -9.57 18.63 2.93
C CYS A 4 -9.74 17.19 3.42
N PHE A 5 -10.69 16.46 2.85
CA PHE A 5 -10.98 15.07 3.20
C PHE A 5 -9.84 14.13 2.78
N VAL A 6 -9.37 14.25 1.54
CA VAL A 6 -8.25 13.45 1.02
C VAL A 6 -6.96 13.76 1.78
N LEU A 7 -6.68 15.04 2.07
CA LEU A 7 -5.52 15.45 2.86
C LEU A 7 -5.59 14.95 4.30
N HIS A 8 -6.78 14.90 4.88
CA HIS A 8 -6.98 14.39 6.23
C HIS A 8 -6.76 12.87 6.27
N LEU A 9 -7.35 12.14 5.33
CA LEU A 9 -7.08 10.71 5.15
C LEU A 9 -5.60 10.43 4.90
N CYS A 10 -4.93 11.24 4.08
CA CYS A 10 -3.49 11.08 3.82
C CYS A 10 -2.63 11.36 5.06
N LYS A 11 -3.03 12.27 5.93
CA LYS A 11 -2.33 12.54 7.20
C LYS A 11 -2.51 11.39 8.20
N GLU A 12 -3.70 10.82 8.25
CA GLU A 12 -4.00 9.66 9.10
C GLU A 12 -3.30 8.38 8.61
N LEU A 13 -2.95 8.33 7.31
CA LEU A 13 -2.24 7.22 6.68
C LEU A 13 -0.71 7.32 6.79
N ALA A 14 -0.17 8.31 7.49
CA ALA A 14 1.27 8.57 7.55
C ALA A 14 1.99 8.15 8.85
N PRO A 15 1.60 7.09 9.59
CA PRO A 15 2.49 6.56 10.62
C PRO A 15 3.71 5.92 9.95
N GLY A 16 4.92 6.28 10.39
CA GLY A 16 6.16 5.66 9.96
C GLY A 16 6.91 6.35 8.80
N ASN A 17 6.63 7.62 8.53
CA ASN A 17 7.34 8.44 7.53
C ASN A 17 7.32 7.88 6.09
N VAL A 18 6.29 7.14 5.73
CA VAL A 18 6.12 6.62 4.37
C VAL A 18 5.05 7.42 3.62
N SER A 19 5.30 7.66 2.33
CA SER A 19 4.32 8.25 1.42
C SER A 19 3.30 7.21 0.96
N PHE A 20 2.21 7.68 0.36
CA PHE A 20 1.18 6.82 -0.20
C PHE A 20 1.75 5.80 -1.22
N PRO A 21 2.58 6.21 -2.21
CA PRO A 21 3.21 5.25 -3.13
C PRO A 21 4.10 4.23 -2.43
N GLN A 22 4.82 4.64 -1.39
CA GLN A 22 5.65 3.75 -0.58
C GLN A 22 4.80 2.72 0.16
N PHE A 23 3.69 3.13 0.75
CA PHE A 23 2.75 2.22 1.39
C PHE A 23 2.16 1.21 0.41
N PHE A 24 1.75 1.65 -0.78
CA PHE A 24 1.24 0.73 -1.81
C PHE A 24 2.28 -0.29 -2.22
N LEU A 25 3.52 0.12 -2.40
CA LEU A 25 4.61 -0.82 -2.72
C LEU A 25 4.81 -1.84 -1.60
N LEU A 26 4.84 -1.41 -0.34
CA LEU A 26 4.95 -2.31 0.80
C LEU A 26 3.77 -3.28 0.86
N ALA A 27 2.55 -2.82 0.62
CA ALA A 27 1.37 -3.66 0.59
C ALA A 27 1.42 -4.72 -0.52
N PHE A 28 1.92 -4.37 -1.70
CA PHE A 28 2.16 -5.34 -2.78
C PHE A 28 3.19 -6.39 -2.39
N LEU A 29 4.30 -5.98 -1.81
CA LEU A 29 5.37 -6.89 -1.37
C LEU A 29 4.90 -7.81 -0.24
N ASP A 30 4.09 -7.29 0.68
CA ASP A 30 3.51 -8.08 1.78
C ASP A 30 2.62 -9.21 1.27
N HIS A 31 1.99 -9.00 0.12
CA HIS A 31 1.11 -10.00 -0.51
C HIS A 31 1.85 -10.96 -1.45
N LYS A 32 2.87 -10.48 -2.17
CA LYS A 32 3.61 -11.24 -3.20
C LYS A 32 4.96 -11.77 -2.74
N GLU A 33 5.43 -11.36 -1.59
CA GLU A 33 6.70 -11.71 -0.96
C GLU A 33 7.95 -11.18 -1.67
N VAL A 34 8.07 -11.36 -2.99
CA VAL A 34 9.24 -10.94 -3.78
C VAL A 34 8.81 -10.40 -5.12
N LEU A 35 9.36 -9.24 -5.52
CA LEU A 35 9.15 -8.65 -6.84
C LEU A 35 10.48 -8.21 -7.45
N THR A 36 10.59 -8.29 -8.78
CA THR A 36 11.71 -7.68 -9.50
C THR A 36 11.55 -6.16 -9.57
N MET A 37 12.65 -5.44 -9.73
CA MET A 37 12.60 -3.98 -9.90
C MET A 37 11.74 -3.57 -11.11
N SER A 38 11.84 -4.33 -12.21
CA SER A 38 11.02 -4.12 -13.41
C SER A 38 9.52 -4.32 -13.14
N ALA A 39 9.15 -5.35 -12.38
CA ALA A 39 7.77 -5.61 -11.99
C ALA A 39 7.22 -4.49 -11.10
N ILE A 40 8.03 -3.97 -10.18
CA ILE A 40 7.67 -2.82 -9.33
C ILE A 40 7.41 -1.59 -10.18
N ALA A 41 8.31 -1.26 -11.09
CA ALA A 41 8.16 -0.12 -11.99
C ALA A 41 6.88 -0.21 -12.81
N GLN A 42 6.58 -1.38 -13.37
CA GLN A 42 5.37 -1.62 -14.15
C GLN A 42 4.10 -1.47 -13.29
N LYS A 43 4.07 -2.09 -12.10
CA LYS A 43 2.91 -2.02 -11.21
C LYS A 43 2.63 -0.60 -10.70
N MET A 44 3.68 0.17 -10.45
CA MET A 44 3.56 1.54 -9.95
C MET A 44 3.33 2.56 -11.07
N GLY A 45 3.39 2.15 -12.34
CA GLY A 45 3.31 3.07 -13.46
C GLY A 45 4.48 4.06 -13.50
N HIS A 46 5.65 3.64 -13.04
CA HIS A 46 6.85 4.46 -12.95
C HIS A 46 7.96 3.96 -13.88
N THR A 47 8.94 4.82 -14.13
CA THR A 47 10.20 4.40 -14.75
C THR A 47 11.00 3.53 -13.76
N THR A 48 11.93 2.72 -14.27
CA THR A 48 12.83 1.91 -13.44
C THR A 48 13.66 2.79 -12.49
N ALA A 49 14.09 3.96 -12.93
CA ALA A 49 14.83 4.91 -12.11
C ALA A 49 13.99 5.44 -10.94
N ALA A 50 12.72 5.81 -11.20
CA ALA A 50 11.81 6.27 -10.15
C ALA A 50 11.47 5.16 -9.15
N ALA A 51 11.23 3.94 -9.64
CA ALA A 51 11.01 2.77 -8.79
C ALA A 51 12.24 2.45 -7.93
N SER A 52 13.43 2.54 -8.50
CA SER A 52 14.69 2.34 -7.77
C SER A 52 14.88 3.36 -6.64
N GLY A 53 14.54 4.62 -6.87
CA GLY A 53 14.57 5.66 -5.84
C GLY A 53 13.58 5.40 -4.71
N LEU A 54 12.37 4.96 -5.05
CA LEU A 54 11.34 4.58 -4.08
C LEU A 54 11.80 3.42 -3.20
N VAL A 55 12.34 2.37 -3.81
CA VAL A 55 12.87 1.19 -3.12
C VAL A 55 14.07 1.57 -2.22
N ALA A 56 14.99 2.39 -2.71
CA ALA A 56 16.14 2.85 -1.94
C ALA A 56 15.72 3.54 -0.64
N ARG A 57 14.68 4.37 -0.71
CA ARG A 57 14.15 5.06 0.46
C ARG A 57 13.55 4.09 1.48
N LEU A 58 12.81 3.08 1.01
CA LEU A 58 12.26 2.04 1.88
C LEU A 58 13.35 1.13 2.46
N GLU A 59 14.40 0.86 1.70
CA GLU A 59 15.56 0.09 2.17
C GLU A 59 16.31 0.84 3.28
N ASN A 60 16.51 2.15 3.14
CA ASN A 60 17.11 2.98 4.18
C ASN A 60 16.29 3.01 5.48
N LEU A 61 14.99 2.78 5.40
CA LEU A 61 14.09 2.67 6.56
C LEU A 61 13.96 1.22 7.07
N ASP A 62 14.68 0.28 6.51
CA ASP A 62 14.66 -1.15 6.84
C ASP A 62 13.31 -1.84 6.59
N TYR A 63 12.49 -1.31 5.70
CA TYR A 63 11.19 -1.89 5.36
C TYR A 63 11.26 -2.90 4.23
N VAL A 64 12.28 -2.81 3.38
CA VAL A 64 12.53 -3.75 2.29
C VAL A 64 14.00 -4.13 2.23
N MET A 65 14.30 -5.24 1.56
CA MET A 65 15.65 -5.69 1.25
C MET A 65 15.77 -6.00 -0.24
N ARG A 66 16.93 -5.66 -0.80
CA ARG A 66 17.32 -6.07 -2.15
C ARG A 66 18.14 -7.34 -2.10
N SER A 67 17.95 -8.19 -3.10
CA SER A 67 18.77 -9.35 -3.33
C SER A 67 18.96 -9.56 -4.82
N SER A 68 19.99 -10.33 -5.21
CA SER A 68 20.16 -10.76 -6.59
C SER A 68 19.42 -12.06 -6.82
N ALA A 69 18.80 -12.23 -8.00
CA ALA A 69 18.23 -13.49 -8.39
C ALA A 69 19.33 -14.55 -8.52
N ARG A 70 19.09 -15.77 -8.06
CA ARG A 70 20.06 -16.88 -8.13
C ARG A 70 20.47 -17.23 -9.57
N GLU A 71 19.55 -17.07 -10.51
CA GLU A 71 19.72 -17.44 -11.91
C GLU A 71 20.31 -16.29 -12.75
N ASP A 72 20.11 -15.05 -12.38
CA ASP A 72 20.60 -13.89 -13.09
C ASP A 72 20.94 -12.75 -12.13
N ARG A 73 22.24 -12.50 -11.92
CA ARG A 73 22.74 -11.43 -11.05
C ARG A 73 22.36 -10.02 -11.51
N ARG A 74 21.86 -9.87 -12.77
CA ARG A 74 21.39 -8.60 -13.32
C ARG A 74 20.00 -8.24 -12.82
N LYS A 75 19.22 -9.22 -12.34
CA LYS A 75 17.88 -9.01 -11.79
C LYS A 75 17.95 -8.68 -10.31
N VAL A 76 17.53 -7.47 -9.97
CA VAL A 76 17.38 -7.06 -8.59
C VAL A 76 15.99 -7.49 -8.11
N MET A 77 15.98 -8.30 -7.05
CA MET A 77 14.77 -8.73 -6.37
C MET A 77 14.55 -7.87 -5.12
N VAL A 78 13.32 -7.55 -4.82
CA VAL A 78 12.95 -6.78 -3.65
C VAL A 78 11.94 -7.58 -2.83
N CYS A 79 12.19 -7.72 -1.54
CA CYS A 79 11.27 -8.35 -0.61
C CYS A 79 11.01 -7.45 0.61
N ILE A 80 9.87 -7.66 1.25
CA ILE A 80 9.53 -6.93 2.48
C ILE A 80 10.24 -7.56 3.68
N THR A 81 10.63 -6.70 4.63
CA THR A 81 11.17 -7.16 5.92
C THR A 81 10.05 -7.39 6.94
N PRO A 82 10.30 -8.10 8.05
CA PRO A 82 9.34 -8.19 9.16
C PRO A 82 8.90 -6.83 9.69
N LYS A 83 9.82 -5.84 9.72
CA LYS A 83 9.50 -4.46 10.09
C LYS A 83 8.55 -3.80 9.10
N GLY A 84 8.75 -4.03 7.80
CA GLY A 84 7.86 -3.56 6.74
C GLY A 84 6.47 -4.18 6.82
N SER A 85 6.37 -5.48 7.03
CA SER A 85 5.10 -6.20 7.23
C SER A 85 4.35 -5.70 8.45
N ALA A 86 5.05 -5.45 9.55
CA ALA A 86 4.45 -4.90 10.77
C ALA A 86 3.88 -3.49 10.52
N LEU A 87 4.59 -2.65 9.76
CA LEU A 87 4.11 -1.32 9.38
C LEU A 87 2.83 -1.40 8.53
N VAL A 88 2.81 -2.26 7.51
CA VAL A 88 1.63 -2.45 6.65
C VAL A 88 0.42 -2.87 7.48
N ARG A 89 0.59 -3.82 8.38
CA ARG A 89 -0.48 -4.28 9.28
C ARG A 89 -1.01 -3.15 10.15
N ARG A 90 -0.11 -2.38 10.79
CA ARG A 90 -0.49 -1.24 11.63
C ARG A 90 -1.28 -0.20 10.84
N ILE A 91 -0.83 0.16 9.65
CA ILE A 91 -1.52 1.13 8.80
C ILE A 91 -2.90 0.61 8.41
N ARG A 92 -3.02 -0.66 8.02
CA ARG A 92 -4.33 -1.28 7.71
C ARG A 92 -5.29 -1.25 8.89
N GLU A 93 -4.81 -1.59 10.08
CA GLU A 93 -5.61 -1.57 11.31
C GLU A 93 -6.10 -0.15 11.64
N GLU A 94 -5.24 0.85 11.50
CA GLU A 94 -5.59 2.25 11.70
C GLU A 94 -6.62 2.73 10.67
N MET A 95 -6.44 2.35 9.39
CA MET A 95 -7.40 2.66 8.32
C MET A 95 -8.78 2.07 8.62
N VAL A 96 -8.83 0.81 8.98
CA VAL A 96 -10.09 0.13 9.34
C VAL A 96 -10.71 0.78 10.58
N GLY A 97 -9.92 1.07 11.60
CA GLY A 97 -10.38 1.74 12.81
C GLY A 97 -10.98 3.12 12.53
N ASN A 98 -10.34 3.91 11.67
CA ASN A 98 -10.85 5.23 11.28
C ASN A 98 -12.13 5.11 10.44
N LEU A 99 -12.19 4.14 9.54
CA LEU A 99 -13.40 3.87 8.77
C LEU A 99 -14.56 3.46 9.67
N MET A 100 -14.32 2.59 10.64
CA MET A 100 -15.35 2.18 11.60
C MET A 100 -15.91 3.37 12.39
N LYS A 101 -15.05 4.29 12.81
CA LYS A 101 -15.47 5.54 13.47
C LYS A 101 -16.37 6.39 12.58
N ILE A 102 -16.06 6.49 11.28
CA ILE A 102 -16.89 7.22 10.32
C ILE A 102 -18.25 6.53 10.19
N LEU A 103 -18.26 5.20 10.07
CA LEU A 103 -19.50 4.42 9.92
C LEU A 103 -20.43 4.55 11.14
N GLU A 104 -19.88 4.73 12.34
CA GLU A 104 -20.66 4.94 13.56
C GLU A 104 -21.50 6.24 13.52
N HIS A 105 -21.10 7.22 12.69
CA HIS A 105 -21.85 8.47 12.49
C HIS A 105 -22.97 8.34 11.46
N LEU A 106 -23.06 7.21 10.78
CA LEU A 106 -24.09 6.93 9.79
C LEU A 106 -25.27 6.19 10.41
N THR A 107 -26.45 6.42 9.87
CA THR A 107 -27.63 5.62 10.26
C THR A 107 -27.47 4.17 9.80
N PRO A 108 -28.21 3.19 10.38
CA PRO A 108 -28.17 1.80 9.95
C PRO A 108 -28.43 1.62 8.44
N ASP A 109 -29.37 2.39 7.88
CA ASP A 109 -29.69 2.33 6.46
C ASP A 109 -28.56 2.88 5.59
N GLU A 110 -27.93 3.97 6.02
CA GLU A 110 -26.76 4.53 5.36
C GLU A 110 -25.55 3.58 5.40
N GLN A 111 -25.34 2.88 6.51
CA GLN A 111 -24.31 1.86 6.64
C GLN A 111 -24.54 0.70 5.65
N LYS A 112 -25.78 0.24 5.51
CA LYS A 112 -26.15 -0.81 4.54
C LYS A 112 -25.93 -0.34 3.10
N ALA A 113 -26.34 0.90 2.79
CA ALA A 113 -26.12 1.50 1.48
C ALA A 113 -24.63 1.59 1.15
N TRP A 114 -23.80 2.02 2.11
CA TRP A 114 -22.37 2.10 1.94
C TRP A 114 -21.75 0.72 1.66
N LEU A 115 -22.09 -0.29 2.45
CA LEU A 115 -21.63 -1.67 2.26
C LEU A 115 -22.01 -2.23 0.90
N HIS A 116 -23.25 -1.94 0.44
CA HIS A 116 -23.74 -2.37 -0.86
C HIS A 116 -22.92 -1.75 -2.01
N ILE A 117 -22.66 -0.44 -1.93
CA ILE A 117 -21.85 0.27 -2.92
C ILE A 117 -20.41 -0.26 -2.91
N TYR A 118 -19.83 -0.43 -1.72
CA TYR A 118 -18.47 -0.96 -1.56
C TYR A 118 -18.32 -2.35 -2.17
N SER A 119 -19.30 -3.26 -1.92
CA SER A 119 -19.30 -4.59 -2.49
C SER A 119 -19.25 -4.57 -4.02
N LYS A 120 -20.05 -3.72 -4.64
CA LYS A 120 -20.06 -3.56 -6.11
C LYS A 120 -18.72 -3.07 -6.65
N ILE A 121 -18.11 -2.10 -5.97
CA ILE A 121 -16.78 -1.60 -6.35
C ILE A 121 -15.74 -2.71 -6.20
N TYR A 122 -15.77 -3.44 -5.10
CA TYR A 122 -14.87 -4.56 -4.85
C TYR A 122 -14.97 -5.64 -5.93
N ASP A 123 -16.20 -6.08 -6.24
CA ASP A 123 -16.45 -7.09 -7.27
C ASP A 123 -15.94 -6.64 -8.64
N TYR A 124 -16.17 -5.38 -8.99
CA TYR A 124 -15.65 -4.80 -10.24
C TYR A 124 -14.10 -4.82 -10.28
N CYS A 125 -13.45 -4.48 -9.19
CA CYS A 125 -11.98 -4.52 -9.11
C CYS A 125 -11.42 -5.94 -9.20
N GLN A 126 -12.12 -6.93 -8.65
CA GLN A 126 -11.70 -8.33 -8.71
C GLN A 126 -11.91 -8.96 -10.10
N SER A 127 -12.87 -8.47 -10.87
CA SER A 127 -13.18 -9.01 -12.22
C SER A 127 -12.16 -8.61 -13.30
N LYS A 128 -11.19 -7.78 -12.98
CA LYS A 128 -10.07 -7.35 -13.85
C LYS A 128 -8.76 -7.98 -13.45
#